data_33620684486db4970fbe0d9e314e8d7c
#
_entry.id   33620684486db4970fbe0d9e314e8d7c
#
_cell.length_a   1.000
_cell.length_b   1.000
_cell.length_c   1.000
_cell.angle_alpha   90.00
_cell.angle_beta   90.00
_cell.angle_gamma   90.00
#
_symmetry.space_group_name_H-M   'P 1'
#
loop_
_entity.id
_entity.type
_entity.pdbx_description
1 polymer ?
#
loop_
_entity_poly.entity_id
_entity_poly.type
_entity_poly.pdbx_seq_one_letter_code
_entity_poly.pdbx_strand_id
1 'polypeptide(L)'
;MAEIIWKDRMHPFMGLPLSFTKYELTEQKLIINTGVLNVKEEEVRLYRFVDITLHQSLGQRILGVGNLHCMTTDRSSGDFTIELIRKPKKVKELLSDAIEAERERNRVSVREFMIDAEDEDHDPDDNE
;
A
#
# COMPACT_ATOMS: atom_id res chain seq x y z
N MET A 1 5.89 -1.96 16.60
CA MET A 1 6.18 -2.73 15.39
C MET A 1 4.92 -2.91 14.58
N ALA A 2 4.98 -2.62 13.28
CA ALA A 2 3.81 -2.76 12.44
C ALA A 2 3.51 -4.25 12.20
N GLU A 3 2.24 -4.60 12.30
CA GLU A 3 1.81 -5.95 12.05
C GLU A 3 1.71 -6.20 10.55
N ILE A 4 2.19 -7.36 10.10
CA ILE A 4 2.10 -7.74 8.70
C ILE A 4 0.71 -8.31 8.44
N ILE A 5 -0.04 -7.63 7.55
CA ILE A 5 -1.38 -8.05 7.17
C ILE A 5 -1.33 -9.11 6.08
N TRP A 6 -0.39 -8.96 5.15
CA TRP A 6 -0.27 -9.85 4.01
C TRP A 6 1.15 -9.81 3.48
N LYS A 7 1.60 -10.94 2.94
CA LYS A 7 2.88 -11.00 2.23
C LYS A 7 2.80 -12.07 1.17
N ASP A 8 3.49 -11.85 0.06
CA ASP A 8 3.54 -12.81 -1.03
C ASP A 8 4.75 -12.50 -1.92
N ARG A 9 4.99 -13.37 -2.87
CA ARG A 9 6.01 -13.19 -3.89
C ARG A 9 5.34 -13.11 -5.25
N MET A 10 6.04 -12.52 -6.20
CA MET A 10 5.62 -12.56 -7.59
C MET A 10 5.71 -14.01 -8.09
N HIS A 11 4.73 -14.46 -8.85
CA HIS A 11 4.67 -15.83 -9.38
C HIS A 11 4.77 -15.81 -10.92
N PRO A 12 5.96 -15.54 -11.47
CA PRO A 12 6.08 -15.28 -12.91
C PRO A 12 6.00 -16.49 -13.80
N PHE A 13 6.25 -17.67 -13.27
CA PHE A 13 6.31 -18.88 -14.09
C PHE A 13 5.30 -19.90 -13.61
N MET A 14 4.23 -20.09 -14.40
CA MET A 14 3.18 -21.07 -14.14
C MET A 14 2.59 -21.00 -12.72
N GLY A 15 2.58 -19.81 -12.13
CA GLY A 15 2.05 -19.61 -10.79
C GLY A 15 2.97 -20.07 -9.67
N LEU A 16 4.20 -20.42 -9.98
CA LEU A 16 5.17 -20.82 -8.96
C LEU A 16 5.88 -19.60 -8.37
N PRO A 17 6.21 -19.62 -7.07
CA PRO A 17 6.84 -18.46 -6.41
C PRO A 17 8.35 -18.44 -6.65
N LEU A 18 8.76 -18.27 -7.92
CA LEU A 18 10.16 -18.33 -8.32
C LEU A 18 10.81 -16.97 -8.54
N SER A 19 10.16 -15.90 -8.09
CA SER A 19 10.70 -14.55 -8.28
C SER A 19 11.43 -14.06 -7.02
N PHE A 20 12.32 -13.10 -7.23
CA PHE A 20 13.01 -12.43 -6.13
C PHE A 20 12.29 -11.14 -5.71
N THR A 21 11.10 -10.92 -6.23
CA THR A 21 10.26 -9.79 -5.84
C THR A 21 9.28 -10.25 -4.77
N LYS A 22 9.31 -9.59 -3.62
CA LYS A 22 8.45 -9.90 -2.50
C LYS A 22 7.63 -8.68 -2.12
N TYR A 23 6.41 -8.90 -1.70
CA TYR A 23 5.52 -7.84 -1.24
C TYR A 23 5.09 -8.10 0.19
N GLU A 24 5.09 -7.05 1.01
CA GLU A 24 4.59 -7.14 2.38
C GLU A 24 3.67 -5.95 2.64
N LEU A 25 2.49 -6.23 3.16
CA LEU A 25 1.53 -5.21 3.54
C LEU A 25 1.45 -5.11 5.05
N THR A 26 1.71 -3.92 5.57
CA THR A 26 1.53 -3.64 6.99
C THR A 26 0.35 -2.68 7.16
N GLU A 27 0.07 -2.28 8.39
CA GLU A 27 -1.02 -1.35 8.66
C GLU A 27 -0.80 0.03 8.06
N GLN A 28 0.45 0.42 7.85
CA GLN A 28 0.78 1.78 7.42
C GLN A 28 1.36 1.87 6.02
N LYS A 29 1.93 0.78 5.49
CA LYS A 29 2.67 0.86 4.25
C LYS A 29 2.75 -0.47 3.52
N LEU A 30 3.03 -0.38 2.23
CA LEU A 30 3.34 -1.53 1.39
C LEU A 30 4.84 -1.52 1.15
N ILE A 31 5.49 -2.63 1.40
CA ILE A 31 6.93 -2.78 1.22
C ILE A 31 7.18 -3.71 0.04
N ILE A 32 8.02 -3.26 -0.88
CA ILE A 32 8.39 -4.01 -2.07
C ILE A 32 9.88 -4.28 -2.02
N ASN A 33 10.25 -5.55 -1.92
CA ASN A 33 11.65 -5.98 -1.90
C ASN A 33 11.98 -6.65 -3.21
N THR A 34 13.02 -6.19 -3.87
CA THR A 34 13.45 -6.72 -5.17
C THR A 34 14.92 -7.08 -5.14
N GLY A 35 15.26 -8.24 -5.70
CA GLY A 35 16.65 -8.65 -5.90
C GLY A 35 17.16 -9.64 -4.87
N VAL A 36 18.36 -10.15 -5.13
CA VAL A 36 19.02 -11.14 -4.28
C VAL A 36 20.37 -10.60 -3.78
N LEU A 37 21.26 -10.31 -4.71
CA LEU A 37 22.59 -9.79 -4.36
C LEU A 37 22.52 -8.31 -4.02
N ASN A 38 21.79 -7.58 -4.86
CA ASN A 38 21.52 -6.15 -4.59
C ASN A 38 20.05 -6.03 -4.27
N VAL A 39 19.73 -5.86 -3.01
CA VAL A 39 18.34 -5.78 -2.57
C VAL A 39 17.88 -4.33 -2.58
N LYS A 40 16.76 -4.09 -3.25
CA LYS A 40 16.11 -2.78 -3.28
C LYS A 40 14.80 -2.90 -2.51
N GLU A 41 14.66 -2.11 -1.47
CA GLU A 41 13.42 -2.08 -0.69
C GLU A 41 12.75 -0.75 -0.89
N GLU A 42 11.51 -0.79 -1.33
CA GLU A 42 10.69 0.41 -1.52
C GLU A 42 9.50 0.35 -0.58
N GLU A 43 9.15 1.49 -0.02
CA GLU A 43 8.00 1.61 0.87
C GLU A 43 7.03 2.64 0.32
N VAL A 44 5.77 2.27 0.23
CA VAL A 44 4.71 3.18 -0.22
C VAL A 44 3.70 3.33 0.90
N ARG A 45 3.52 4.56 1.36
CA ARG A 45 2.56 4.84 2.43
C ARG A 45 1.14 4.65 1.92
N LEU A 46 0.32 3.95 2.69
CA LEU A 46 -1.04 3.60 2.25
C LEU A 46 -1.92 4.82 2.04
N TYR A 47 -1.75 5.86 2.82
CA TYR A 47 -2.59 7.06 2.67
C TYR A 47 -2.34 7.78 1.34
N ARG A 48 -1.27 7.44 0.63
CA ARG A 48 -0.96 8.04 -0.68
C ARG A 48 -1.57 7.29 -1.86
N PHE A 49 -2.19 6.14 -1.61
CA PHE A 49 -2.85 5.39 -2.67
C PHE A 49 -4.09 6.13 -3.15
N VAL A 50 -4.28 6.17 -4.46
CA VAL A 50 -5.43 6.82 -5.09
C VAL A 50 -6.41 5.78 -5.61
N ASP A 51 -5.90 4.76 -6.30
CA ASP A 51 -6.75 3.75 -6.93
C ASP A 51 -6.00 2.44 -7.09
N ILE A 52 -6.76 1.35 -7.16
CA ILE A 52 -6.23 0.00 -7.36
C ILE A 52 -7.08 -0.67 -8.42
N THR A 53 -6.44 -1.20 -9.46
CA THR A 53 -7.12 -1.89 -10.54
C THR A 53 -6.59 -3.31 -10.65
N LEU A 54 -7.49 -4.29 -10.66
CA LEU A 54 -7.12 -5.68 -10.86
C LEU A 54 -7.08 -5.98 -12.36
N HIS A 55 -5.94 -6.50 -12.80
CA HIS A 55 -5.77 -6.98 -14.17
C HIS A 55 -5.45 -8.46 -14.12
N GLN A 56 -6.24 -9.25 -14.80
CA GLN A 56 -6.07 -10.70 -14.77
C GLN A 56 -6.49 -11.27 -16.12
N SER A 57 -5.52 -11.84 -16.84
CA SER A 57 -5.81 -12.51 -18.10
C SER A 57 -6.48 -13.85 -17.83
N LEU A 58 -7.01 -14.47 -18.89
CA LEU A 58 -7.64 -15.79 -18.75
C LEU A 58 -6.66 -16.83 -18.24
N GLY A 59 -5.45 -16.84 -18.78
CA GLY A 59 -4.42 -17.76 -18.32
C GLY A 59 -4.05 -17.53 -16.86
N GLN A 60 -3.96 -16.27 -16.46
CA GLN A 60 -3.68 -15.93 -15.07
C GLN A 60 -4.79 -16.38 -14.13
N ARG A 61 -6.03 -16.26 -14.55
CA ARG A 61 -7.16 -16.73 -13.77
C ARG A 61 -7.10 -18.24 -13.55
N ILE A 62 -6.71 -18.97 -14.57
CA ILE A 62 -6.56 -20.44 -14.46
C ILE A 62 -5.48 -20.78 -13.45
N LEU A 63 -4.37 -20.03 -13.47
CA LEU A 63 -3.26 -20.26 -12.55
C LEU A 63 -3.47 -19.67 -11.16
N GLY A 64 -4.52 -18.88 -10.99
CA GLY A 64 -4.83 -18.26 -9.70
C GLY A 64 -3.95 -17.08 -9.35
N VAL A 65 -3.38 -16.41 -10.35
CA VAL A 65 -2.54 -15.23 -10.13
C VAL A 65 -3.11 -14.03 -10.88
N GLY A 66 -2.62 -12.84 -10.56
CA GLY A 66 -3.04 -11.63 -11.24
C GLY A 66 -2.22 -10.45 -10.80
N ASN A 67 -2.49 -9.30 -11.42
CA ASN A 67 -1.76 -8.07 -11.17
C ASN A 67 -2.69 -7.01 -10.57
N LEU A 68 -2.16 -6.25 -9.62
CA LEU A 68 -2.85 -5.10 -9.06
C LEU A 68 -2.08 -3.85 -9.44
N HIS A 69 -2.68 -3.03 -10.30
CA HIS A 69 -2.10 -1.76 -10.69
C HIS A 69 -2.49 -0.70 -9.66
N CYS A 70 -1.51 -0.08 -9.05
CA CYS A 70 -1.72 0.88 -7.97
C CYS A 70 -1.32 2.27 -8.42
N MET A 71 -2.24 3.22 -8.29
CA MET A 71 -1.98 4.63 -8.57
C MET A 71 -1.76 5.34 -7.25
N THR A 72 -0.67 6.09 -7.14
CA THR A 72 -0.34 6.79 -5.91
C THR A 72 0.08 8.23 -6.17
N THR A 73 0.07 9.02 -5.11
CA THR A 73 0.62 10.38 -5.15
C THR A 73 2.05 10.44 -4.65
N ASP A 74 2.68 9.29 -4.46
CA ASP A 74 4.05 9.21 -3.98
C ASP A 74 5.01 9.67 -5.07
N ARG A 75 5.87 10.63 -4.74
CA ARG A 75 6.81 11.19 -5.72
C ARG A 75 7.88 10.22 -6.15
N SER A 76 8.33 9.38 -5.25
CA SER A 76 9.43 8.47 -5.55
C SER A 76 8.97 7.22 -6.29
N SER A 77 7.80 6.72 -5.95
CA SER A 77 7.30 5.47 -6.54
C SER A 77 6.30 5.70 -7.67
N GLY A 78 5.43 6.74 -7.54
CA GLY A 78 4.39 6.97 -8.53
C GLY A 78 3.47 5.77 -8.66
N ASP A 79 3.04 5.52 -9.87
CA ASP A 79 2.20 4.36 -10.17
C ASP A 79 3.07 3.11 -10.28
N PHE A 80 2.57 2.00 -9.77
CA PHE A 80 3.30 0.75 -9.85
C PHE A 80 2.32 -0.42 -9.90
N THR A 81 2.84 -1.61 -10.19
CA THR A 81 2.01 -2.81 -10.28
C THR A 81 2.54 -3.88 -9.34
N ILE A 82 1.65 -4.42 -8.52
CA ILE A 82 1.95 -5.62 -7.74
C ILE A 82 1.70 -6.78 -8.69
N GLU A 83 2.77 -7.45 -9.10
CA GLU A 83 2.70 -8.40 -10.20
C GLU A 83 2.54 -9.85 -9.78
N LEU A 84 1.68 -10.56 -10.49
CA LEU A 84 1.56 -12.01 -10.45
C LEU A 84 1.50 -12.60 -9.04
N ILE A 85 0.64 -12.04 -8.22
CA ILE A 85 0.39 -12.52 -6.87
C ILE A 85 -0.78 -13.50 -6.88
N ARG A 86 -0.84 -14.35 -5.87
CA ARG A 86 -1.92 -15.32 -5.72
C ARG A 86 -3.15 -14.63 -5.13
N LYS A 87 -4.33 -15.11 -5.51
CA LYS A 87 -5.61 -14.61 -5.00
C LYS A 87 -5.69 -13.08 -5.08
N PRO A 88 -5.47 -12.51 -6.25
CA PRO A 88 -5.35 -11.06 -6.38
C PRO A 88 -6.61 -10.31 -5.95
N LYS A 89 -7.77 -10.91 -6.16
CA LYS A 89 -9.03 -10.26 -5.76
C LYS A 89 -9.12 -10.11 -4.24
N LYS A 90 -8.72 -11.14 -3.52
CA LYS A 90 -8.71 -11.09 -2.07
C LYS A 90 -7.67 -10.09 -1.58
N VAL A 91 -6.50 -10.07 -2.21
CA VAL A 91 -5.45 -9.12 -1.85
C VAL A 91 -5.90 -7.69 -2.12
N LYS A 92 -6.61 -7.47 -3.23
CA LYS A 92 -7.15 -6.15 -3.52
C LYS A 92 -8.08 -5.68 -2.40
N GLU A 93 -8.93 -6.57 -1.90
CA GLU A 93 -9.82 -6.24 -0.79
C GLU A 93 -9.04 -5.92 0.48
N LEU A 94 -8.05 -6.75 0.82
CA LEU A 94 -7.20 -6.51 1.98
C LEU A 94 -6.49 -5.17 1.88
N LEU A 95 -5.96 -4.87 0.71
CA LEU A 95 -5.24 -3.62 0.47
C LEU A 95 -6.19 -2.43 0.57
N SER A 96 -7.36 -2.53 -0.03
CA SER A 96 -8.36 -1.45 0.03
C SER A 96 -8.80 -1.18 1.46
N ASP A 97 -9.04 -2.22 2.23
CA ASP A 97 -9.43 -2.08 3.63
C ASP A 97 -8.31 -1.44 4.45
N ALA A 98 -7.07 -1.85 4.20
CA ALA A 98 -5.92 -1.29 4.90
C ALA A 98 -5.72 0.19 4.55
N ILE A 99 -5.93 0.55 3.29
CA ILE A 99 -5.82 1.94 2.84
C ILE A 99 -6.88 2.80 3.53
N GLU A 100 -8.11 2.32 3.58
CA GLU A 100 -9.17 3.09 4.23
C GLU A 100 -8.93 3.23 5.72
N ALA A 101 -8.47 2.18 6.37
CA ALA A 101 -8.15 2.22 7.79
C ALA A 101 -7.04 3.23 8.08
N GLU A 102 -6.01 3.24 7.24
CA GLU A 102 -4.90 4.17 7.43
C GLU A 102 -5.31 5.60 7.12
N ARG A 103 -6.13 5.81 6.11
CA ARG A 103 -6.65 7.14 5.81
C ARG A 103 -7.47 7.69 6.96
N GLU A 104 -8.27 6.84 7.58
CA GLU A 104 -9.08 7.25 8.73
C GLU A 104 -8.18 7.63 9.91
N ARG A 105 -7.18 6.81 10.20
CA ARG A 105 -6.23 7.11 11.27
C ARG A 105 -5.50 8.41 10.99
N ASN A 106 -5.06 8.60 9.75
CA ASN A 106 -4.32 9.79 9.36
C ASN A 106 -5.20 11.04 9.44
N ARG A 107 -6.45 10.92 9.03
CA ARG A 107 -7.40 12.04 9.09
C ARG A 107 -7.69 12.44 10.52
N VAL A 108 -7.90 11.49 11.40
CA VAL A 108 -8.15 11.76 12.80
C VAL A 108 -6.93 12.43 13.43
N SER A 109 -5.75 11.93 13.14
CA SER A 109 -4.51 12.50 13.64
C SER A 109 -4.32 13.94 13.20
N VAL A 110 -4.57 14.22 11.92
CA VAL A 110 -4.47 15.58 11.37
C VAL A 110 -5.49 16.49 12.02
N ARG A 111 -6.69 16.00 12.22
CA ARG A 111 -7.74 16.78 12.87
C ARG A 111 -7.34 17.17 14.29
N GLU A 112 -6.82 16.22 15.05
CA GLU A 112 -6.37 16.50 16.41
C GLU A 112 -5.23 17.52 16.42
N PHE A 113 -4.31 17.39 15.50
CA PHE A 113 -3.22 18.33 15.36
C PHE A 113 -3.74 19.74 15.05
N MET A 114 -4.71 19.85 14.18
CA MET A 114 -5.29 21.14 13.82
C MET A 114 -6.02 21.78 14.99
N ILE A 115 -6.72 20.98 15.80
CA ILE A 115 -7.39 21.47 16.99
C ILE A 115 -6.37 22.01 17.99
N ASP A 116 -5.29 21.28 18.20
CA ASP A 116 -4.23 21.72 19.10
C ASP A 116 -3.58 23.02 18.60
N ALA A 117 -3.37 23.11 17.31
CA ALA A 117 -2.81 24.33 16.72
C ALA A 117 -3.73 25.52 16.88
N GLU A 118 -5.03 25.30 16.73
CA GLU A 118 -6.01 26.37 16.95
C GLU A 118 -6.00 26.85 18.39
N ASP A 119 -5.90 25.92 19.32
CA ASP A 119 -5.83 26.26 20.73
C ASP A 119 -4.59 27.09 21.06
N GLU A 120 -3.47 26.74 20.44
CA GLU A 120 -2.22 27.47 20.64
C GLU A 120 -2.28 28.86 20.01
N ASP A 121 -2.84 28.93 18.81
CA ASP A 121 -2.96 30.19 18.09
C ASP A 121 -4.06 31.08 18.66
N HIS A 122 -4.97 30.49 19.42
CA HIS A 122 -6.06 31.21 20.03
C HIS A 122 -5.59 31.87 21.31
N ASP A 123 -4.65 32.74 21.18
CA ASP A 123 -4.13 33.52 22.26
C ASP A 123 -5.19 34.57 22.68
N PRO A 124 -5.40 34.81 23.96
CA PRO A 124 -6.29 35.89 24.40
C PRO A 124 -5.94 37.23 23.79
N ASP A 125 -4.68 37.44 23.51
CA ASP A 125 -4.24 38.70 22.92
C ASP A 125 -4.67 38.83 21.47
N ASP A 126 -4.83 37.71 20.78
CA ASP A 126 -5.25 37.69 19.37
C ASP A 126 -6.71 38.06 19.21
N ASN A 127 -7.48 38.04 20.28
CA ASN A 127 -8.87 38.37 20.24
C ASN A 127 -9.14 39.86 20.23
N GLU A 128 -8.15 40.61 20.28
CA GLU A 128 -8.26 42.07 20.32
C GLU A 128 -8.75 42.69 19.04
#